data_78106e89907a3e7b73a01409ad47dab9
#
_entry.id   78106e89907a3e7b73a01409ad47dab9
#
_cell.length_a   1.000
_cell.length_b   1.000
_cell.length_c   1.000
_cell.angle_alpha   90.00
_cell.angle_beta   90.00
_cell.angle_gamma   90.00
#
_symmetry.space_group_name_H-M   'P 1'
#
loop_
_entity.id
_entity.type
_entity.pdbx_description
1 polymer ?
#
loop_
_entity_poly.entity_id
_entity_poly.type
_entity_poly.pdbx_seq_one_letter_code
_entity_poly.pdbx_strand_id
1 'polypeptide(L)'
;MLREVVLDTETTGLDPYLGDRLIEIGCIELVNRIPTGREFHRYINPEGREVHPDAEAVHGISNEFLKDKPPFSAIVDEFLAFIGDAALVIHNASFDMAFINMELDRAGRPPIPMERVVDTLALARRKHPAGPNTLDALCKRYGID
;
A
#
# COMPACT_ATOMS: atom_id res chain seq x y z
N MET A 1 -21.90 1.84 10.91
CA MET A 1 -21.27 0.81 10.05
C MET A 1 -19.77 1.08 10.02
N LEU A 2 -18.97 0.07 10.35
CA LEU A 2 -17.51 0.19 10.31
C LEU A 2 -17.01 -0.22 8.93
N ARG A 3 -16.44 0.72 8.20
CA ARG A 3 -15.82 0.45 6.91
C ARG A 3 -14.31 0.63 7.02
N GLU A 4 -13.57 -0.39 6.63
CA GLU A 4 -12.12 -0.38 6.59
C GLU A 4 -11.63 -0.79 5.21
N VAL A 5 -10.46 -0.30 4.82
CA VAL A 5 -9.79 -0.72 3.60
C VAL A 5 -8.42 -1.26 3.98
N VAL A 6 -8.21 -2.54 3.72
CA VAL A 6 -6.91 -3.17 3.86
C VAL A 6 -6.09 -2.84 2.62
N LEU A 7 -4.91 -2.27 2.80
CA LEU A 7 -4.12 -1.72 1.71
C LEU A 7 -2.69 -2.24 1.77
N ASP A 8 -2.15 -2.56 0.60
CA ASP A 8 -0.76 -2.96 0.43
C ASP A 8 -0.21 -2.34 -0.85
N THR A 9 1.10 -2.14 -0.89
CA THR A 9 1.77 -1.51 -2.04
C THR A 9 3.05 -2.24 -2.41
N GLU A 10 3.49 -2.03 -3.66
CA GLU A 10 4.83 -2.35 -4.11
C GLU A 10 5.46 -1.10 -4.73
N THR A 11 6.79 -1.02 -4.68
CA THR A 11 7.53 0.18 -5.03
C THR A 11 8.77 -0.14 -5.86
N THR A 12 9.38 0.91 -6.43
CA THR A 12 10.64 0.76 -7.17
C THR A 12 11.84 0.58 -6.24
N GLY A 13 11.73 0.94 -4.97
CA GLY A 13 12.82 0.87 -4.01
C GLY A 13 12.37 1.29 -2.62
N LEU A 14 13.28 1.74 -1.79
CA LEU A 14 13.02 1.93 -0.36
C LEU A 14 12.74 3.39 0.05
N ASP A 15 13.01 4.37 -0.82
CA ASP A 15 13.00 5.77 -0.39
C ASP A 15 12.26 6.68 -1.36
N PRO A 16 11.02 7.08 -1.02
CA PRO A 16 10.25 7.99 -1.87
C PRO A 16 10.86 9.39 -1.95
N TYR A 17 11.65 9.79 -0.94
CA TYR A 17 12.29 11.10 -0.92
C TYR A 17 13.50 11.16 -1.85
N LEU A 18 14.08 10.02 -2.21
CA LEU A 18 15.15 9.90 -3.19
C LEU A 18 14.65 9.55 -4.59
N GLY A 19 13.35 9.59 -4.80
CA GLY A 19 12.76 9.43 -6.12
C GLY A 19 12.12 8.08 -6.39
N ASP A 20 12.10 7.16 -5.43
CA ASP A 20 11.40 5.90 -5.62
C ASP A 20 9.89 6.12 -5.71
N ARG A 21 9.25 5.29 -6.52
CA ARG A 21 7.84 5.47 -6.90
C ARG A 21 7.02 4.24 -6.55
N LEU A 22 5.73 4.49 -6.39
CA LEU A 22 4.71 3.46 -6.20
C LEU A 22 4.44 2.78 -7.53
N ILE A 23 4.43 1.44 -7.57
CA ILE A 23 4.18 0.68 -8.81
C ILE A 23 3.01 -0.29 -8.72
N GLU A 24 2.54 -0.58 -7.53
CA GLU A 24 1.33 -1.38 -7.34
C GLU A 24 0.60 -0.93 -6.09
N ILE A 25 -0.72 -0.90 -6.17
CA ILE A 25 -1.58 -0.63 -5.02
C ILE A 25 -2.73 -1.63 -5.03
N GLY A 26 -2.93 -2.29 -3.90
CA GLY A 26 -4.01 -3.25 -3.72
C GLY A 26 -4.84 -2.88 -2.50
N CYS A 27 -6.16 -2.86 -2.66
CA CYS A 27 -7.10 -2.50 -1.61
C CYS A 27 -8.23 -3.49 -1.56
N ILE A 28 -8.62 -3.89 -0.34
CA ILE A 28 -9.76 -4.78 -0.10
C ILE A 28 -10.68 -4.11 0.90
N GLU A 29 -11.97 -4.03 0.56
CA GLU A 29 -12.97 -3.44 1.45
C GLU A 29 -13.45 -4.44 2.49
N LEU A 30 -13.50 -3.99 3.75
CA LEU A 30 -14.16 -4.70 4.84
C LEU A 30 -15.30 -3.83 5.37
N VAL A 31 -16.45 -4.44 5.62
CA VAL A 31 -17.55 -3.80 6.35
C VAL A 31 -17.84 -4.65 7.57
N ASN A 32 -17.78 -4.03 8.74
CA ASN A 32 -17.90 -4.72 10.02
C ASN A 32 -16.93 -5.92 10.10
N ARG A 33 -15.71 -5.71 9.57
CA ARG A 33 -14.59 -6.66 9.55
C ARG A 33 -14.80 -7.89 8.68
N ILE A 34 -15.75 -7.82 7.75
CA ILE A 34 -16.04 -8.90 6.81
C ILE A 34 -15.75 -8.41 5.40
N PRO A 35 -14.98 -9.16 4.59
CA PRO A 35 -14.74 -8.77 3.20
C PRO A 35 -16.04 -8.68 2.42
N THR A 36 -16.20 -7.61 1.64
CA THR A 36 -17.40 -7.37 0.84
C THR A 36 -17.29 -7.91 -0.57
N GLY A 37 -16.08 -8.26 -1.00
CA GLY A 37 -15.79 -8.60 -2.39
C GLY A 37 -15.39 -7.41 -3.25
N ARG A 38 -15.53 -6.18 -2.74
CA ARG A 38 -15.07 -5.01 -3.47
C ARG A 38 -13.56 -4.84 -3.28
N GLU A 39 -12.86 -4.65 -4.41
CA GLU A 39 -11.42 -4.50 -4.45
C GLU A 39 -11.02 -3.36 -5.37
N PHE A 40 -9.85 -2.78 -5.11
CA PHE A 40 -9.20 -1.84 -6.00
C PHE A 40 -7.76 -2.31 -6.19
N HIS A 41 -7.37 -2.59 -7.42
CA HIS A 41 -6.01 -3.06 -7.72
C HIS A 41 -5.51 -2.40 -8.98
N ARG A 42 -4.34 -1.76 -8.90
CA ARG A 42 -3.71 -1.12 -10.06
C ARG A 42 -2.21 -1.33 -10.04
N TYR A 43 -1.65 -1.62 -11.22
CA TYR A 43 -0.23 -1.43 -11.48
C TYR A 43 -0.03 -0.01 -12.00
N ILE A 44 1.10 0.60 -11.64
CA ILE A 44 1.33 2.02 -11.89
C ILE A 44 2.68 2.21 -12.56
N ASN A 45 2.70 3.01 -13.63
CA ASN A 45 3.94 3.36 -14.31
C ASN A 45 4.73 4.35 -13.43
N PRO A 46 6.01 4.06 -13.12
CA PRO A 46 6.83 4.90 -12.26
C PRO A 46 7.43 6.11 -12.96
N GLU A 47 6.99 6.44 -14.17
CA GLU A 47 7.36 7.66 -14.92
C GLU A 47 8.87 7.89 -15.02
N GLY A 48 9.58 6.86 -15.48
CA GLY A 48 11.02 6.95 -15.72
C GLY A 48 11.89 6.43 -14.59
N ARG A 49 11.31 6.19 -13.40
CA ARG A 49 12.07 5.57 -12.32
C ARG A 49 12.15 4.07 -12.55
N GLU A 50 13.34 3.53 -12.61
CA GLU A 50 13.53 2.10 -12.79
C GLU A 50 13.29 1.34 -11.48
N VAL A 51 12.77 0.12 -11.60
CA VAL A 51 12.63 -0.79 -10.46
C VAL A 51 14.00 -1.26 -10.04
N HIS A 52 14.35 -1.05 -8.76
CA HIS A 52 15.62 -1.51 -8.22
C HIS A 52 15.67 -3.05 -8.27
N PRO A 53 16.80 -3.66 -8.65
CA PRO A 53 16.89 -5.14 -8.73
C PRO A 53 16.51 -5.85 -7.44
N ASP A 54 16.85 -5.29 -6.28
CA ASP A 54 16.48 -5.88 -4.99
C ASP A 54 14.97 -5.85 -4.75
N ALA A 55 14.29 -4.79 -5.21
CA ALA A 55 12.84 -4.70 -5.13
C ALA A 55 12.18 -5.71 -6.07
N GLU A 56 12.67 -5.80 -7.30
CA GLU A 56 12.15 -6.77 -8.27
C GLU A 56 12.32 -8.21 -7.78
N ALA A 57 13.43 -8.51 -7.10
CA ALA A 57 13.64 -9.83 -6.52
C ALA A 57 12.59 -10.21 -5.48
N VAL A 58 11.99 -9.21 -4.83
CA VAL A 58 10.94 -9.43 -3.82
C VAL A 58 9.56 -9.57 -4.46
N HIS A 59 9.16 -8.62 -5.34
CA HIS A 59 7.78 -8.58 -5.85
C HIS A 59 7.62 -9.11 -7.28
N GLY A 60 8.72 -9.29 -8.01
CA GLY A 60 8.67 -9.86 -9.36
C GLY A 60 8.13 -8.94 -10.45
N ILE A 61 7.96 -7.65 -10.17
CA ILE A 61 7.42 -6.69 -11.13
C ILE A 61 8.57 -6.03 -11.88
N SER A 62 8.62 -6.23 -13.20
CA SER A 62 9.71 -5.74 -14.05
C SER A 62 9.41 -4.37 -14.65
N ASN A 63 10.46 -3.66 -15.06
CA ASN A 63 10.32 -2.42 -15.81
C ASN A 63 9.52 -2.64 -17.10
N GLU A 64 9.76 -3.75 -17.78
CA GLU A 64 9.06 -4.09 -19.02
C GLU A 64 7.54 -4.25 -18.79
N PHE A 65 7.16 -4.92 -17.70
CA PHE A 65 5.75 -5.11 -17.36
C PHE A 65 5.03 -3.76 -17.15
N LEU A 66 5.74 -2.78 -16.58
CA LEU A 66 5.15 -1.49 -16.21
C LEU A 66 5.07 -0.49 -17.38
N LYS A 67 5.69 -0.79 -18.51
CA LYS A 67 5.79 0.14 -19.65
C LYS A 67 4.44 0.68 -20.14
N ASP A 68 3.42 -0.16 -20.16
CA ASP A 68 2.09 0.17 -20.67
C ASP A 68 1.08 0.52 -19.58
N LYS A 69 1.54 0.65 -18.34
CA LYS A 69 0.64 0.95 -17.21
C LYS A 69 0.45 2.45 -17.07
N PRO A 70 -0.71 2.89 -16.54
CA PRO A 70 -0.97 4.30 -16.33
C PRO A 70 -0.12 4.86 -15.18
N PRO A 71 0.20 6.15 -15.20
CA PRO A 71 0.83 6.80 -14.06
C PRO A 71 -0.16 6.99 -12.91
N PHE A 72 0.35 7.30 -11.73
CA PHE A 72 -0.50 7.50 -10.55
C PHE A 72 -1.55 8.60 -10.77
N SER A 73 -1.18 9.68 -11.47
CA SER A 73 -2.10 10.79 -11.76
C SER A 73 -3.34 10.35 -12.55
N ALA A 74 -3.24 9.25 -13.31
CA ALA A 74 -4.37 8.72 -14.07
C ALA A 74 -5.34 7.89 -13.21
N ILE A 75 -4.88 7.38 -12.06
CA ILE A 75 -5.71 6.49 -11.21
C ILE A 75 -6.05 7.13 -9.85
N VAL A 76 -5.54 8.32 -9.57
CA VAL A 76 -5.63 8.93 -8.23
C VAL A 76 -7.09 9.17 -7.82
N ASP A 77 -7.93 9.64 -8.73
CA ASP A 77 -9.33 9.94 -8.39
C ASP A 77 -10.12 8.66 -8.09
N GLU A 78 -9.87 7.59 -8.85
CA GLU A 78 -10.48 6.28 -8.58
C GLU A 78 -10.01 5.72 -7.23
N PHE A 79 -8.73 5.87 -6.92
CA PHE A 79 -8.18 5.43 -5.64
C PHE A 79 -8.83 6.17 -4.49
N LEU A 80 -8.88 7.51 -4.56
CA LEU A 80 -9.48 8.33 -3.50
C LEU A 80 -10.97 8.04 -3.34
N ALA A 81 -11.68 7.81 -4.43
CA ALA A 81 -13.10 7.44 -4.39
C ALA A 81 -13.29 6.08 -3.72
N PHE A 82 -12.43 5.12 -3.99
CA PHE A 82 -12.53 3.79 -3.39
C PHE A 82 -12.31 3.83 -1.87
N ILE A 83 -11.26 4.50 -1.41
CA ILE A 83 -10.97 4.55 0.02
C ILE A 83 -11.97 5.43 0.79
N GLY A 84 -12.54 6.45 0.13
CA GLY A 84 -13.50 7.35 0.76
C GLY A 84 -12.99 7.87 2.10
N ASP A 85 -13.79 7.72 3.14
CA ASP A 85 -13.45 8.10 4.51
C ASP A 85 -13.13 6.89 5.42
N ALA A 86 -12.94 5.71 4.82
CA ALA A 86 -12.65 4.49 5.57
C ALA A 86 -11.32 4.57 6.33
N ALA A 87 -11.23 3.87 7.43
CA ALA A 87 -9.94 3.62 8.09
C ALA A 87 -9.08 2.74 7.17
N LEU A 88 -7.80 3.08 7.04
CA LEU A 88 -6.86 2.31 6.24
C LEU A 88 -6.07 1.37 7.15
N VAL A 89 -6.10 0.09 6.83
CA VAL A 89 -5.42 -0.95 7.61
C VAL A 89 -4.21 -1.42 6.81
N ILE A 90 -3.02 -1.13 7.31
CA ILE A 90 -1.77 -1.33 6.57
C ILE A 90 -0.72 -1.94 7.50
N HIS A 91 0.01 -2.95 7.00
CA HIS A 91 1.13 -3.54 7.74
C HIS A 91 2.41 -2.75 7.45
N ASN A 92 3.04 -2.19 8.50
CA ASN A 92 4.17 -1.26 8.38
C ASN A 92 3.77 0.04 7.65
N ALA A 93 2.72 0.67 8.14
CA ALA A 93 2.01 1.75 7.47
C ALA A 93 2.88 2.97 7.14
N SER A 94 3.88 3.29 7.95
CA SER A 94 4.73 4.45 7.70
C SER A 94 5.46 4.36 6.36
N PHE A 95 5.86 3.15 5.96
CA PHE A 95 6.51 2.91 4.67
C PHE A 95 5.53 3.19 3.52
N ASP A 96 4.39 2.51 3.51
CA ASP A 96 3.40 2.65 2.43
C ASP A 96 2.85 4.08 2.35
N MET A 97 2.56 4.68 3.50
CA MET A 97 1.98 6.03 3.53
C MET A 97 2.96 7.10 3.07
N ALA A 98 4.26 6.93 3.28
CA ALA A 98 5.26 7.84 2.75
C ALA A 98 5.20 7.85 1.22
N PHE A 99 5.10 6.68 0.59
CA PHE A 99 4.97 6.59 -0.87
C PHE A 99 3.63 7.15 -1.36
N ILE A 100 2.54 6.77 -0.71
CA ILE A 100 1.20 7.23 -1.11
C ILE A 100 1.10 8.75 -1.00
N ASN A 101 1.54 9.32 0.11
CA ASN A 101 1.44 10.77 0.30
C ASN A 101 2.36 11.55 -0.64
N MET A 102 3.52 11.00 -1.00
CA MET A 102 4.38 11.61 -1.99
C MET A 102 3.73 11.61 -3.38
N GLU A 103 3.07 10.50 -3.75
CA GLU A 103 2.33 10.43 -5.02
C GLU A 103 1.14 11.40 -5.02
N LEU A 104 0.42 11.50 -3.92
CA LEU A 104 -0.69 12.46 -3.78
C LEU A 104 -0.20 13.89 -3.94
N ASP A 105 0.93 14.23 -3.32
CA ASP A 105 1.54 15.56 -3.45
C ASP A 105 1.88 15.87 -4.91
N ARG A 106 2.50 14.94 -5.62
CA ARG A 106 2.81 15.09 -7.05
C ARG A 106 1.55 15.27 -7.90
N ALA A 107 0.45 14.65 -7.50
CA ALA A 107 -0.83 14.75 -8.20
C ALA A 107 -1.66 15.98 -7.77
N GLY A 108 -1.13 16.81 -6.88
CA GLY A 108 -1.83 18.01 -6.40
C GLY A 108 -2.98 17.70 -5.44
N ARG A 109 -2.90 16.59 -4.72
CA ARG A 109 -3.91 16.18 -3.75
C ARG A 109 -3.37 16.30 -2.32
N PRO A 110 -4.24 16.59 -1.33
CA PRO A 110 -3.80 16.67 0.07
C PRO A 110 -3.36 15.29 0.59
N PRO A 111 -2.45 15.25 1.56
CA PRO A 111 -2.02 13.99 2.16
C PRO A 111 -3.13 13.36 3.00
N ILE A 112 -3.06 12.04 3.14
CA ILE A 112 -3.95 11.29 4.02
C ILE A 112 -3.37 11.38 5.44
N PRO A 113 -4.17 11.84 6.44
CA PRO A 113 -3.66 11.96 7.81
C PRO A 113 -3.45 10.59 8.45
N MET A 114 -2.38 10.47 9.24
CA MET A 114 -2.02 9.21 9.89
C MET A 114 -3.04 8.76 10.94
N GLU A 115 -3.85 9.66 11.47
CA GLU A 115 -4.93 9.34 12.40
C GLU A 115 -5.96 8.40 11.80
N ARG A 116 -6.03 8.36 10.48
CA ARG A 116 -6.93 7.50 9.71
C ARG A 116 -6.35 6.11 9.48
N VAL A 117 -5.09 5.90 9.83
CA VAL A 117 -4.33 4.70 9.48
C VAL A 117 -4.14 3.82 10.70
N VAL A 118 -4.44 2.52 10.55
CA VAL A 118 -4.17 1.50 11.56
C VAL A 118 -2.98 0.67 11.08
N ASP A 119 -1.89 0.71 11.85
CA ASP A 119 -0.68 -0.05 11.51
C ASP A 119 -0.70 -1.39 12.24
N THR A 120 -0.92 -2.47 11.48
CA THR A 120 -0.98 -3.81 12.06
C THR A 120 0.36 -4.30 12.58
N LEU A 121 1.48 -3.80 12.05
CA LEU A 121 2.81 -4.12 12.59
C LEU A 121 2.97 -3.51 13.98
N ALA A 122 2.56 -2.27 14.19
CA ALA A 122 2.61 -1.62 15.48
C ALA A 122 1.73 -2.34 16.50
N LEU A 123 0.53 -2.78 16.11
CA LEU A 123 -0.35 -3.58 16.97
C LEU A 123 0.29 -4.92 17.31
N ALA A 124 0.90 -5.59 16.34
CA ALA A 124 1.54 -6.88 16.56
C ALA A 124 2.74 -6.76 17.51
N ARG A 125 3.53 -5.69 17.38
CA ARG A 125 4.67 -5.44 18.27
C ARG A 125 4.24 -5.23 19.70
N ARG A 126 3.08 -4.62 19.93
CA ARG A 126 2.52 -4.48 21.27
C ARG A 126 2.06 -5.80 21.87
N LYS A 127 1.49 -6.69 21.05
CA LYS A 127 1.01 -8.02 21.47
C LYS A 127 2.14 -9.04 21.54
N HIS A 128 3.13 -8.93 20.68
CA HIS A 128 4.22 -9.91 20.50
C HIS A 128 5.56 -9.19 20.40
N PRO A 129 6.03 -8.56 21.52
CA PRO A 129 7.25 -7.76 21.47
C PRO A 129 8.51 -8.57 21.12
N ALA A 130 8.48 -9.90 21.29
CA ALA A 130 9.60 -10.76 20.92
C ALA A 130 9.59 -11.20 19.46
N GLY A 131 8.58 -10.72 18.65
CA GLY A 131 8.49 -11.00 17.21
C GLY A 131 8.82 -12.42 16.76
N PRO A 132 8.85 -12.69 15.48
CA PRO A 132 8.76 -11.81 14.32
C PRO A 132 7.34 -11.30 14.03
N ASN A 133 7.26 -10.11 13.45
CA ASN A 133 5.99 -9.43 13.15
C ASN A 133 5.91 -9.00 11.68
N THR A 134 6.57 -9.71 10.75
CA THR A 134 6.35 -9.52 9.33
C THR A 134 4.92 -9.96 8.97
N LEU A 135 4.42 -9.51 7.84
CA LEU A 135 3.08 -9.91 7.41
C LEU A 135 2.97 -11.44 7.27
N ASP A 136 3.98 -12.08 6.67
CA ASP A 136 4.01 -13.54 6.54
C ASP A 136 4.02 -14.24 7.90
N ALA A 137 4.83 -13.72 8.85
CA ALA A 137 4.89 -14.28 10.20
C ALA A 137 3.57 -14.15 10.94
N LEU A 138 2.85 -13.04 10.77
CA LEU A 138 1.54 -12.82 11.38
C LEU A 138 0.49 -13.74 10.76
N CYS A 139 0.50 -13.88 9.44
CA CYS A 139 -0.41 -14.80 8.77
C CYS A 139 -0.20 -16.24 9.27
N LYS A 140 1.05 -16.66 9.41
CA LYS A 140 1.38 -17.99 9.93
C LYS A 140 0.94 -18.15 11.39
N ARG A 141 1.18 -17.13 12.22
CA ARG A 141 0.82 -17.15 13.67
C ARG A 141 -0.69 -17.24 13.87
N TYR A 142 -1.47 -16.59 13.03
CA TYR A 142 -2.93 -16.55 13.14
C TYR A 142 -3.62 -17.55 12.21
N GLY A 143 -2.87 -18.40 11.49
CA GLY A 143 -3.43 -19.42 10.61
C GLY A 143 -4.11 -18.86 9.36
N ILE A 144 -3.63 -17.73 8.85
CA ILE A 144 -4.14 -17.10 7.64
C ILE A 144 -3.19 -17.41 6.48
N ASP A 145 -3.73 -17.89 5.38
CA ASP A 145 -2.95 -18.23 4.17
C ASP A 145 -2.73 -17.02 3.27
#